data_35fe5052681308d78361a2b80e15f735
#
_entry.id   35fe5052681308d78361a2b80e15f735
#
_cell.length_a   1.000
_cell.length_b   1.000
_cell.length_c   1.000
_cell.angle_alpha   90.00
_cell.angle_beta   90.00
_cell.angle_gamma   90.00
#
_symmetry.space_group_name_H-M   'P 1'
#
loop_
_entity.id
_entity.type
_entity.pdbx_description
1 polymer ?
#
loop_
_entity_poly.entity_id
_entity_poly.type
_entity_poly.pdbx_seq_one_letter_code
_entity_poly.pdbx_strand_id
1 'polypeptide(L)'
;MIKLFDNWYIDASDLCYQLKEKGKPDKNGNDVFSTEGYYSDIAGVLKGLRRKLLRQQIQDGNITTLDDYIKVLRAQDDLFQTMLKVLED
;
A
#
# COMPACT_ATOMS: atom_id res chain seq x y z
N MET A 1 -15.26 -0.70 0.82
CA MET A 1 -13.84 -0.48 0.45
C MET A 1 -13.33 0.78 1.11
N ILE A 2 -12.15 0.73 1.68
CA ILE A 2 -11.54 1.87 2.39
C ILE A 2 -10.41 2.44 1.54
N LYS A 3 -10.44 3.74 1.26
CA LYS A 3 -9.32 4.41 0.59
C LYS A 3 -8.22 4.72 1.60
N LEU A 4 -6.98 4.33 1.28
CA LEU A 4 -5.81 4.64 2.10
C LEU A 4 -5.20 6.00 1.69
N PHE A 5 -4.61 6.04 0.51
CA PHE A 5 -4.06 7.23 -0.12
C PHE A 5 -3.78 6.93 -1.59
N ASP A 6 -3.68 7.96 -2.41
CA ASP A 6 -3.49 7.84 -3.87
C ASP A 6 -4.50 6.86 -4.47
N ASN A 7 -4.05 5.79 -5.10
CA ASN A 7 -4.88 4.76 -5.73
C ASN A 7 -4.96 3.47 -4.92
N TRP A 8 -4.56 3.50 -3.66
CA TRP A 8 -4.53 2.33 -2.79
C TRP A 8 -5.76 2.22 -1.91
N TYR A 9 -6.32 1.02 -1.86
CA TYR A 9 -7.57 0.73 -1.15
C TYR A 9 -7.44 -0.58 -0.38
N ILE A 10 -8.24 -0.69 0.68
CA ILE A 10 -8.45 -1.95 1.40
C ILE A 10 -9.88 -2.41 1.15
N ASP A 11 -10.03 -3.65 0.74
CA ASP A 11 -11.31 -4.33 0.66
C ASP A 11 -11.31 -5.52 1.62
N ALA A 12 -12.47 -6.08 1.87
CA ALA A 12 -12.61 -7.22 2.77
C ALA A 12 -13.57 -8.25 2.20
N SER A 13 -13.24 -9.52 2.44
CA SER A 13 -14.15 -10.64 2.25
C SER A 13 -14.37 -11.35 3.58
N ASP A 14 -15.18 -12.40 3.59
CA ASP A 14 -15.42 -13.19 4.81
C ASP A 14 -14.14 -13.87 5.35
N LEU A 15 -13.12 -14.02 4.52
CA LEU A 15 -11.93 -14.80 4.85
C LEU A 15 -10.68 -13.93 5.09
N CYS A 16 -10.59 -12.76 4.47
CA CYS A 16 -9.36 -11.98 4.51
C CYS A 16 -9.59 -10.52 4.11
N TYR A 17 -8.55 -9.72 4.34
CA TYR A 17 -8.45 -8.37 3.81
C TYR A 17 -7.64 -8.39 2.52
N GLN A 18 -7.95 -7.47 1.60
CA GLN A 18 -7.32 -7.38 0.29
C GLN A 18 -6.75 -5.99 0.10
N LEU A 19 -5.50 -5.92 -0.34
CA LEU A 19 -4.89 -4.68 -0.82
C LEU A 19 -5.22 -4.54 -2.30
N LYS A 20 -5.82 -3.40 -2.68
CA LYS A 20 -6.19 -3.13 -4.06
C LYS A 20 -5.60 -1.83 -4.55
N GLU A 21 -5.24 -1.81 -5.83
CA GLU A 21 -4.81 -0.61 -6.52
C GLU A 21 -5.80 -0.26 -7.62
N LYS A 22 -6.26 0.99 -7.62
CA LYS A 22 -7.15 1.51 -8.67
C LYS A 22 -6.32 1.78 -9.93
N GLY A 23 -6.73 1.17 -11.03
CA GLY A 23 -6.13 1.39 -12.34
C GLY A 23 -6.89 2.43 -13.16
N LYS A 24 -6.59 2.48 -14.46
CA LYS A 24 -7.31 3.32 -15.39
C LYS A 24 -8.75 2.82 -15.56
N PRO A 25 -9.73 3.72 -15.75
CA PRO A 25 -11.11 3.30 -16.03
C PRO A 25 -11.17 2.42 -17.28
N ASP A 26 -12.17 1.53 -17.32
CA ASP A 26 -12.40 0.71 -18.50
C ASP A 26 -13.05 1.54 -19.63
N LYS A 27 -13.39 0.87 -20.75
CA LYS A 27 -13.98 1.52 -21.92
C LYS A 27 -15.31 2.24 -21.61
N ASN A 28 -16.01 1.79 -20.58
CA ASN A 28 -17.31 2.34 -20.18
C ASN A 28 -17.19 3.37 -19.06
N GLY A 29 -15.97 3.74 -18.66
CA GLY A 29 -15.73 4.69 -17.59
C GLY A 29 -15.87 4.10 -16.19
N ASN A 30 -15.99 2.76 -16.05
CA ASN A 30 -16.09 2.09 -14.76
C ASN A 30 -14.72 1.97 -14.11
N ASP A 31 -14.68 2.10 -12.78
CA ASP A 31 -13.46 1.92 -12.01
C ASP A 31 -12.96 0.47 -12.10
N VAL A 32 -11.66 0.32 -12.29
CA VAL A 32 -10.99 -0.98 -12.35
C VAL A 32 -9.97 -1.07 -11.22
N PHE A 33 -10.04 -2.17 -10.45
CA PHE A 33 -9.12 -2.44 -9.34
C PHE A 33 -8.37 -3.72 -9.58
N SER A 34 -7.08 -3.74 -9.27
CA SER A 34 -6.28 -4.96 -9.23
C SER A 34 -6.03 -5.36 -7.79
N THR A 35 -6.14 -6.66 -7.49
CA THR A 35 -5.81 -7.19 -6.16
C THR A 35 -4.31 -7.44 -6.09
N GLU A 36 -3.66 -6.79 -5.13
CA GLU A 36 -2.21 -6.82 -4.99
C GLU A 36 -1.74 -7.72 -3.84
N GLY A 37 -2.65 -8.17 -2.99
CA GLY A 37 -2.31 -9.08 -1.90
C GLY A 37 -3.51 -9.43 -1.04
N TYR A 38 -3.36 -10.50 -0.28
CA TYR A 38 -4.35 -11.01 0.66
C TYR A 38 -3.71 -11.08 2.05
N TYR A 39 -4.42 -10.61 3.08
CA TYR A 39 -3.85 -10.50 4.43
C TYR A 39 -4.91 -10.85 5.47
N SER A 40 -4.46 -11.37 6.60
CA SER A 40 -5.36 -11.76 7.69
C SER A 40 -5.86 -10.58 8.53
N ASP A 41 -5.15 -9.44 8.49
CA ASP A 41 -5.53 -8.24 9.23
C ASP A 41 -5.10 -6.97 8.49
N ILE A 42 -5.60 -5.82 8.96
CA ILE A 42 -5.30 -4.52 8.34
C ILE A 42 -3.82 -4.15 8.52
N ALA A 43 -3.22 -4.49 9.65
CA ALA A 43 -1.79 -4.25 9.88
C ALA A 43 -0.95 -4.97 8.82
N GLY A 44 -1.33 -6.21 8.46
CA GLY A 44 -0.68 -6.96 7.38
C GLY A 44 -0.80 -6.27 6.03
N VAL A 45 -1.98 -5.70 5.71
CA VAL A 45 -2.19 -4.92 4.48
C VAL A 45 -1.21 -3.75 4.42
N LEU A 46 -1.10 -2.99 5.49
CA LEU A 46 -0.22 -1.82 5.54
C LEU A 46 1.26 -2.20 5.39
N LYS A 47 1.69 -3.27 6.02
CA LYS A 47 3.07 -3.78 5.88
C LYS A 47 3.35 -4.24 4.45
N GLY A 48 2.40 -4.91 3.82
CA GLY A 48 2.52 -5.34 2.43
C GLY A 48 2.60 -4.15 1.46
N LEU A 49 1.78 -3.14 1.67
CA LEU A 49 1.81 -1.91 0.90
C LEU A 49 3.16 -1.21 1.02
N ARG A 50 3.68 -1.08 2.23
CA ARG A 50 4.99 -0.46 2.46
C ARG A 50 6.10 -1.16 1.67
N ARG A 51 6.14 -2.49 1.72
CA ARG A 51 7.12 -3.28 0.96
C ARG A 51 7.01 -3.03 -0.54
N LYS A 52 5.78 -2.96 -1.04
CA LYS A 52 5.52 -2.72 -2.46
C LYS A 52 5.99 -1.34 -2.88
N LEU A 53 5.68 -0.31 -2.10
CA LEU A 53 6.10 1.06 -2.38
C LEU A 53 7.63 1.20 -2.39
N LEU A 54 8.33 0.56 -1.46
CA LEU A 54 9.78 0.56 -1.43
C LEU A 54 10.38 -0.07 -2.69
N ARG A 55 9.84 -1.22 -3.11
CA ARG A 55 10.29 -1.88 -4.34
C ARG A 55 10.06 -1.02 -5.57
N GLN A 56 8.91 -0.34 -5.66
CA GLN A 56 8.61 0.56 -6.77
C GLN A 56 9.61 1.71 -6.83
N GLN A 57 9.98 2.30 -5.70
CA GLN A 57 10.96 3.38 -5.64
C GLN A 57 12.32 2.94 -6.20
N ILE A 58 12.74 1.70 -5.93
CA ILE A 58 13.97 1.15 -6.49
C ILE A 58 13.84 0.93 -8.00
N GLN A 59 12.72 0.33 -8.43
CA GLN A 59 12.46 0.04 -9.84
C GLN A 59 12.39 1.30 -10.69
N ASP A 60 11.80 2.36 -10.14
CA ASP A 60 11.63 3.65 -10.82
C ASP A 60 12.91 4.50 -10.83
N GLY A 61 13.97 4.05 -10.17
CA GLY A 61 15.23 4.76 -10.11
C GLY A 61 15.27 5.93 -9.12
N ASN A 62 14.25 6.06 -8.26
CA ASN A 62 14.21 7.10 -7.23
C ASN A 62 15.12 6.77 -6.04
N ILE A 63 15.43 5.49 -5.85
CA ILE A 63 16.38 5.00 -4.85
C ILE A 63 17.52 4.32 -5.60
N THR A 64 18.71 4.93 -5.55
CA THR A 64 19.89 4.43 -6.25
C THR A 64 21.06 4.09 -5.33
N THR A 65 20.97 4.47 -4.05
CA THR A 65 21.99 4.19 -3.04
C THR A 65 21.35 3.62 -1.79
N LEU A 66 22.14 2.94 -0.96
CA LEU A 66 21.69 2.45 0.34
C LEU A 66 21.28 3.60 1.26
N ASP A 67 21.99 4.72 1.21
CA ASP A 67 21.63 5.91 2.01
C ASP A 67 20.26 6.45 1.63
N ASP A 68 19.95 6.52 0.34
CA ASP A 68 18.63 6.93 -0.15
C ASP A 68 17.55 5.96 0.34
N TYR A 69 17.83 4.65 0.27
CA TYR A 69 16.91 3.62 0.75
C TYR A 69 16.58 3.81 2.24
N ILE A 70 17.61 4.05 3.06
CA ILE A 70 17.42 4.25 4.51
C ILE A 70 16.58 5.49 4.78
N LYS A 71 16.80 6.59 4.04
CA LYS A 71 16.01 7.82 4.19
C LYS A 71 14.53 7.59 3.87
N VAL A 72 14.24 6.92 2.75
CA VAL A 72 12.86 6.60 2.35
C VAL A 72 12.23 5.65 3.34
N LEU A 73 12.97 4.65 3.79
CA LEU A 73 12.50 3.68 4.78
C LEU A 73 12.07 4.35 6.08
N ARG A 74 12.89 5.29 6.59
CA ARG A 74 12.58 6.05 7.81
C ARG A 74 11.37 6.93 7.65
N ALA A 75 11.26 7.64 6.52
CA ALA A 75 10.09 8.48 6.24
C ALA A 75 8.80 7.65 6.17
N GLN A 76 8.86 6.48 5.56
CA GLN A 76 7.73 5.56 5.50
C GLN A 76 7.43 4.94 6.87
N ASP A 77 8.45 4.64 7.67
CA ASP A 77 8.25 4.13 9.04
C ASP A 77 7.38 5.08 9.86
N ASP A 78 7.70 6.37 9.83
CA ASP A 78 6.93 7.37 10.59
C ASP A 78 5.47 7.39 10.14
N LEU A 79 5.22 7.38 8.84
CA LEU A 79 3.87 7.37 8.28
C LEU A 79 3.11 6.11 8.68
N PHE A 80 3.70 4.94 8.48
CA PHE A 80 3.03 3.67 8.75
C PHE A 80 2.88 3.39 10.24
N GLN A 81 3.81 3.83 11.07
CA GLN A 81 3.67 3.75 12.52
C GLN A 81 2.48 4.59 13.01
N THR A 82 2.29 5.76 12.45
CA THR A 82 1.13 6.61 12.76
C THR A 82 -0.16 5.90 12.39
N MET A 83 -0.24 5.29 11.19
CA MET A 83 -1.42 4.56 10.75
C MET A 83 -1.69 3.32 11.63
N LEU A 84 -0.65 2.55 11.96
CA LEU A 84 -0.78 1.37 12.82
C LEU A 84 -1.22 1.74 14.23
N LYS A 85 -0.74 2.84 14.75
CA LYS A 85 -1.11 3.31 16.09
C LYS A 85 -2.60 3.66 16.18
N VAL A 86 -3.16 4.25 15.13
CA VAL A 86 -4.60 4.52 15.06
C VAL A 86 -5.40 3.22 15.10
N LEU A 87 -4.92 2.16 14.46
CA LEU A 87 -5.59 0.86 14.44
C LEU A 87 -5.54 0.13 15.80
N GLU A 88 -4.57 0.45 16.66
CA GLU A 88 -4.45 -0.14 17.99
C GLU A 88 -5.42 0.49 19.00
N ASP A 89 -5.92 1.66 18.71
CA ASP A 89 -6.90 2.36 19.54
C ASP A 89 -8.34 1.91 19.22
#